data_9de827a2ba06c752a69ad0feab741ca8
#
_entry.id   9de827a2ba06c752a69ad0feab741ca8
#
_cell.length_a   1.000
_cell.length_b   1.000
_cell.length_c   1.000
_cell.angle_alpha   90.00
_cell.angle_beta   90.00
_cell.angle_gamma   90.00
#
_symmetry.space_group_name_H-M   'P 1'
#
loop_
_entity.id
_entity.type
_entity.pdbx_description
1 polymer ?
#
loop_
_entity_poly.entity_id
_entity_poly.type
_entity_poly.pdbx_seq_one_letter_code
_entity_poly.pdbx_strand_id
1 'polypeptide(L)'
;MQVIQNDCGATLIEQLGALLLGTIIITALFGFYRTELFHLLAQETRMATLEDARGAMDIISRDLKLAGSWGGGSPPAETHLGDDPDGDQDEVCNRVYRATGQMIQIQMDLNGNGNCADLEPRENIRYELGAPTTNCPGATVIRRNGDCLVAYATAPNSGTLFRYYDENGFQLSETPAPAAIKRIGISFSVGMKDTDSRTGASLTSVLSSSVELRN
;
A
#
# COMPACT_ATOMS: atom_id res chain seq x y z
N MET A 1 72.57 -29.51 -27.41
CA MET A 1 71.59 -28.50 -27.89
C MET A 1 71.17 -27.72 -26.65
N GLN A 2 71.86 -26.56 -26.37
CA GLN A 2 71.54 -25.74 -25.19
C GLN A 2 70.47 -24.75 -25.57
N VAL A 3 69.30 -24.82 -24.85
CA VAL A 3 68.25 -23.83 -24.98
C VAL A 3 68.66 -22.65 -24.12
N ILE A 4 69.01 -21.52 -24.77
CA ILE A 4 69.30 -20.24 -24.15
C ILE A 4 67.92 -19.71 -23.65
N GLN A 5 67.67 -19.81 -22.36
CA GLN A 5 66.58 -19.08 -21.69
C GLN A 5 66.98 -17.60 -21.67
N ASN A 6 66.33 -16.80 -22.49
CA ASN A 6 66.42 -15.34 -22.38
C ASN A 6 65.55 -14.88 -21.21
N ASP A 7 66.15 -14.71 -20.05
CA ASP A 7 65.55 -14.01 -18.92
C ASP A 7 65.48 -12.51 -19.25
N CYS A 8 64.42 -12.09 -19.92
CA CYS A 8 64.10 -10.67 -20.07
C CYS A 8 63.60 -10.15 -18.74
N GLY A 9 64.50 -9.57 -17.93
CA GLY A 9 64.10 -8.85 -16.73
C GLY A 9 63.22 -7.65 -17.06
N ALA A 10 62.03 -7.57 -16.43
CA ALA A 10 61.12 -6.44 -16.61
C ALA A 10 61.80 -5.13 -16.15
N THR A 11 61.73 -4.10 -16.96
CA THR A 11 62.27 -2.79 -16.60
C THR A 11 61.40 -2.10 -15.57
N LEU A 12 62.00 -1.23 -14.74
CA LEU A 12 61.30 -0.49 -13.67
C LEU A 12 60.16 0.35 -14.25
N ILE A 13 60.32 0.88 -15.48
CA ILE A 13 59.30 1.67 -16.18
C ILE A 13 58.10 0.79 -16.61
N GLU A 14 58.34 -0.45 -16.96
CA GLU A 14 57.32 -1.42 -17.37
C GLU A 14 56.44 -1.83 -16.15
N GLN A 15 57.07 -2.00 -14.99
CA GLN A 15 56.35 -2.26 -13.72
C GLN A 15 55.51 -1.05 -13.28
N LEU A 16 56.06 0.18 -13.41
CA LEU A 16 55.30 1.41 -13.14
C LEU A 16 54.08 1.56 -14.06
N GLY A 17 54.25 1.27 -15.35
CA GLY A 17 53.17 1.27 -16.34
C GLY A 17 52.08 0.26 -16.00
N ALA A 18 52.47 -0.96 -15.64
CA ALA A 18 51.54 -2.01 -15.25
C ALA A 18 50.73 -1.65 -13.96
N LEU A 19 51.38 -1.06 -12.95
CA LEU A 19 50.73 -0.57 -11.73
C LEU A 19 49.73 0.55 -12.04
N LEU A 20 50.10 1.49 -12.90
CA LEU A 20 49.22 2.60 -13.28
C LEU A 20 47.97 2.09 -14.00
N LEU A 21 48.14 1.20 -14.99
CA LEU A 21 47.00 0.56 -15.66
C LEU A 21 46.15 -0.26 -14.72
N GLY A 22 46.77 -1.03 -13.81
CA GLY A 22 46.08 -1.83 -12.80
C GLY A 22 45.21 -0.97 -11.86
N THR A 23 45.72 0.18 -11.39
CA THR A 23 44.97 1.09 -10.53
C THR A 23 43.76 1.73 -11.25
N ILE A 24 43.91 2.07 -12.54
CA ILE A 24 42.82 2.59 -13.36
C ILE A 24 41.70 1.54 -13.50
N ILE A 25 42.08 0.30 -13.82
CA ILE A 25 41.12 -0.80 -13.98
C ILE A 25 40.39 -1.07 -12.66
N ILE A 26 41.13 -1.17 -11.55
CA ILE A 26 40.53 -1.41 -10.22
C ILE A 26 39.55 -0.28 -9.83
N THR A 27 39.93 0.97 -10.08
CA THR A 27 39.08 2.13 -9.78
C THR A 27 37.80 2.11 -10.62
N ALA A 28 37.88 1.76 -11.89
CA ALA A 28 36.73 1.63 -12.78
C ALA A 28 35.81 0.48 -12.34
N LEU A 29 36.37 -0.68 -12.01
CA LEU A 29 35.59 -1.82 -11.48
C LEU A 29 34.93 -1.49 -10.16
N PHE A 30 35.60 -0.80 -9.25
CA PHE A 30 35.02 -0.38 -7.98
C PHE A 30 33.87 0.61 -8.18
N GLY A 31 34.01 1.55 -9.11
CA GLY A 31 32.95 2.48 -9.50
C GLY A 31 31.72 1.75 -10.05
N PHE A 32 31.92 0.78 -10.93
CA PHE A 32 30.86 -0.06 -11.48
C PHE A 32 30.18 -0.88 -10.40
N TYR A 33 30.94 -1.59 -9.57
CA TYR A 33 30.41 -2.39 -8.44
C TYR A 33 29.55 -1.55 -7.49
N ARG A 34 30.00 -0.34 -7.15
CA ARG A 34 29.26 0.57 -6.29
C ARG A 34 27.92 0.99 -6.91
N THR A 35 27.90 1.24 -8.21
CA THR A 35 26.67 1.59 -8.93
C THR A 35 25.68 0.43 -8.92
N GLU A 36 26.15 -0.78 -9.20
CA GLU A 36 25.31 -1.99 -9.15
C GLU A 36 24.72 -2.27 -7.77
N LEU A 37 25.50 -2.08 -6.69
CA LEU A 37 24.98 -2.21 -5.33
C LEU A 37 23.83 -1.24 -5.05
N PHE A 38 23.95 0.01 -5.48
CA PHE A 38 22.87 0.99 -5.31
C PHE A 38 21.61 0.59 -6.08
N HIS A 39 21.75 0.08 -7.30
CA HIS A 39 20.62 -0.40 -8.08
C HIS A 39 19.93 -1.60 -7.44
N LEU A 40 20.69 -2.55 -6.89
CA LEU A 40 20.13 -3.71 -6.18
C LEU A 40 19.34 -3.29 -4.94
N LEU A 41 19.91 -2.41 -4.11
CA LEU A 41 19.22 -1.90 -2.91
C LEU A 41 17.94 -1.12 -3.26
N ALA A 42 17.98 -0.32 -4.32
CA ALA A 42 16.80 0.39 -4.79
C ALA A 42 15.70 -0.58 -5.30
N GLN A 43 16.09 -1.65 -6.00
CA GLN A 43 15.15 -2.69 -6.46
C GLN A 43 14.54 -3.46 -5.29
N GLU A 44 15.33 -3.83 -4.28
CA GLU A 44 14.84 -4.52 -3.08
C GLU A 44 13.80 -3.68 -2.33
N THR A 45 14.13 -2.41 -2.07
CA THR A 45 13.20 -1.48 -1.42
C THR A 45 11.90 -1.32 -2.22
N ARG A 46 12.02 -1.29 -3.55
CA ARG A 46 10.87 -1.20 -4.45
C ARG A 46 9.97 -2.43 -4.35
N MET A 47 10.56 -3.62 -4.39
CA MET A 47 9.82 -4.87 -4.29
C MET A 47 9.08 -4.96 -2.94
N ALA A 48 9.77 -4.66 -1.84
CA ALA A 48 9.17 -4.64 -0.50
C ALA A 48 7.97 -3.68 -0.42
N THR A 49 8.13 -2.45 -0.90
CA THR A 49 7.03 -1.45 -0.86
C THR A 49 5.83 -1.88 -1.71
N LEU A 50 6.06 -2.53 -2.86
CA LEU A 50 4.98 -3.03 -3.71
C LEU A 50 4.28 -4.24 -3.07
N GLU A 51 5.01 -5.11 -2.40
CA GLU A 51 4.47 -6.27 -1.68
C GLU A 51 3.60 -5.81 -0.51
N ASP A 52 4.06 -4.86 0.29
CA ASP A 52 3.29 -4.24 1.37
C ASP A 52 2.00 -3.60 0.85
N ALA A 53 2.09 -2.87 -0.26
CA ALA A 53 0.92 -2.23 -0.87
C ALA A 53 -0.10 -3.23 -1.43
N ARG A 54 0.35 -4.36 -2.00
CA ARG A 54 -0.52 -5.46 -2.43
C ARG A 54 -1.18 -6.15 -1.25
N GLY A 55 -0.40 -6.44 -0.19
CA GLY A 55 -0.92 -7.00 1.05
C GLY A 55 -2.00 -6.11 1.67
N ALA A 56 -1.79 -4.80 1.69
CA ALA A 56 -2.79 -3.84 2.14
C ALA A 56 -4.05 -3.85 1.26
N MET A 57 -3.92 -3.88 -0.07
CA MET A 57 -5.05 -3.98 -1.00
C MET A 57 -5.86 -5.26 -0.75
N ASP A 58 -5.20 -6.38 -0.49
CA ASP A 58 -5.85 -7.65 -0.19
C ASP A 58 -6.60 -7.60 1.14
N ILE A 59 -6.01 -6.98 2.17
CA ILE A 59 -6.66 -6.78 3.48
C ILE A 59 -7.92 -5.93 3.31
N ILE A 60 -7.83 -4.76 2.65
CA ILE A 60 -8.97 -3.87 2.42
C ILE A 60 -10.05 -4.63 1.63
N SER A 61 -9.68 -5.31 0.55
CA SER A 61 -10.62 -6.03 -0.31
C SER A 61 -11.33 -7.17 0.44
N ARG A 62 -10.63 -7.86 1.34
CA ARG A 62 -11.20 -8.93 2.16
C ARG A 62 -12.16 -8.36 3.20
N ASP A 63 -11.79 -7.31 3.91
CA ASP A 63 -12.63 -6.69 4.92
C ASP A 63 -13.90 -6.11 4.28
N LEU A 64 -13.81 -5.48 3.11
CA LEU A 64 -14.97 -5.01 2.36
C LEU A 64 -15.90 -6.13 1.91
N LYS A 65 -15.38 -7.33 1.58
CA LYS A 65 -16.21 -8.50 1.27
C LYS A 65 -16.93 -9.07 2.49
N LEU A 66 -16.34 -8.89 3.66
CA LEU A 66 -16.93 -9.31 4.93
C LEU A 66 -17.88 -8.26 5.52
N ALA A 67 -17.88 -7.04 4.98
CA ALA A 67 -18.76 -5.97 5.43
C ALA A 67 -20.24 -6.42 5.39
N GLY A 68 -20.97 -6.23 6.49
CA GLY A 68 -22.33 -6.69 6.65
C GLY A 68 -22.51 -8.20 6.85
N SER A 69 -21.40 -8.96 7.09
CA SER A 69 -21.51 -10.38 7.44
C SER A 69 -21.94 -10.56 8.89
N TRP A 70 -22.69 -11.65 9.13
CA TRP A 70 -23.20 -12.07 10.44
C TRP A 70 -22.55 -13.36 10.87
N GLY A 71 -22.04 -13.40 12.10
CA GLY A 71 -21.28 -14.54 12.64
C GLY A 71 -22.08 -15.78 12.99
N GLY A 72 -23.37 -15.88 12.63
CA GLY A 72 -24.10 -17.15 12.78
C GLY A 72 -25.46 -17.10 13.44
N GLY A 73 -26.13 -15.98 13.47
CA GLY A 73 -27.53 -15.86 13.93
C GLY A 73 -28.45 -15.34 12.82
N SER A 74 -29.75 -15.39 13.03
CA SER A 74 -30.64 -14.50 12.27
C SER A 74 -30.19 -13.07 12.51
N PRO A 75 -30.28 -12.18 11.51
CA PRO A 75 -30.02 -10.76 11.75
C PRO A 75 -30.83 -10.35 12.99
N PRO A 76 -30.26 -9.57 13.94
CA PRO A 76 -31.00 -9.14 15.09
C PRO A 76 -32.32 -8.52 14.62
N ALA A 77 -33.41 -8.94 15.23
CA ALA A 77 -34.64 -8.20 15.10
C ALA A 77 -34.33 -6.79 15.61
N GLU A 78 -34.66 -5.80 14.80
CA GLU A 78 -34.51 -4.37 15.03
C GLU A 78 -34.56 -4.00 16.52
N THR A 79 -33.43 -3.94 17.20
CA THR A 79 -33.33 -3.52 18.59
C THR A 79 -32.44 -2.29 18.63
N HIS A 80 -33.01 -1.17 19.03
CA HIS A 80 -32.36 0.13 19.07
C HIS A 80 -31.25 0.20 20.10
N LEU A 81 -29.99 0.21 19.71
CA LEU A 81 -28.84 0.52 20.54
C LEU A 81 -28.11 1.78 19.97
N GLY A 82 -28.44 2.81 20.53
CA GLY A 82 -28.04 4.19 20.56
C GLY A 82 -26.73 4.64 19.95
N ASP A 83 -26.47 4.53 18.70
CA ASP A 83 -25.70 5.53 17.94
C ASP A 83 -26.01 5.35 16.45
N ASP A 84 -27.12 5.92 16.04
CA ASP A 84 -27.67 5.91 14.69
C ASP A 84 -27.10 7.08 13.89
N PRO A 85 -26.06 6.87 13.05
CA PRO A 85 -25.42 7.96 12.31
C PRO A 85 -26.13 8.33 11.03
N ASP A 86 -27.07 7.50 10.54
CA ASP A 86 -27.88 7.79 9.37
C ASP A 86 -29.30 8.24 9.71
N GLY A 87 -29.71 8.13 10.99
CA GLY A 87 -30.97 8.65 11.52
C GLY A 87 -32.17 7.79 11.17
N ASP A 88 -31.99 6.55 10.74
CA ASP A 88 -33.05 5.67 10.33
C ASP A 88 -33.57 4.76 11.44
N GLN A 89 -32.94 4.79 12.61
CA GLN A 89 -33.29 4.05 13.82
C GLN A 89 -33.30 2.53 13.67
N ASP A 90 -32.65 2.00 12.65
CA ASP A 90 -32.40 0.58 12.54
C ASP A 90 -31.00 0.22 13.05
N GLU A 91 -30.89 -0.80 13.84
CA GLU A 91 -29.63 -1.29 14.39
C GLU A 91 -29.03 -2.43 13.58
N VAL A 92 -29.39 -2.50 12.34
CA VAL A 92 -28.79 -3.42 11.41
C VAL A 92 -27.33 -2.98 11.23
N CYS A 93 -26.38 -3.91 11.38
CA CYS A 93 -25.00 -3.68 11.05
C CYS A 93 -24.90 -3.06 9.66
N ASN A 94 -24.75 -1.77 9.60
CA ASN A 94 -24.63 -1.06 8.34
C ASN A 94 -23.37 -1.51 7.66
N ARG A 95 -23.52 -2.29 6.60
CA ARG A 95 -22.42 -2.81 5.79
C ARG A 95 -21.38 -1.71 5.49
N VAL A 96 -21.87 -0.53 5.16
CA VAL A 96 -21.09 0.69 5.06
C VAL A 96 -21.70 1.71 6.01
N TYR A 97 -21.00 2.04 7.07
CA TYR A 97 -21.45 3.00 8.08
C TYR A 97 -21.19 4.45 7.64
N ARG A 98 -20.01 4.72 7.10
CA ARG A 98 -19.63 6.02 6.51
C ARG A 98 -18.82 5.83 5.26
N ALA A 99 -19.08 6.67 4.26
CA ALA A 99 -18.40 6.65 2.99
C ALA A 99 -18.05 8.07 2.54
N THR A 100 -16.78 8.30 2.28
CA THR A 100 -16.27 9.51 1.62
C THR A 100 -15.20 9.12 0.60
N GLY A 101 -14.81 10.02 -0.27
CA GLY A 101 -13.71 9.73 -1.21
C GLY A 101 -12.38 9.37 -0.54
N GLN A 102 -12.16 9.76 0.70
CA GLN A 102 -10.89 9.52 1.43
C GLN A 102 -11.04 8.55 2.61
N MET A 103 -12.26 8.19 2.98
CA MET A 103 -12.51 7.34 4.16
C MET A 103 -13.70 6.45 3.90
N ILE A 104 -13.59 5.21 4.37
CA ILE A 104 -14.70 4.29 4.48
C ILE A 104 -14.69 3.63 5.85
N GLN A 105 -15.84 3.49 6.44
CA GLN A 105 -16.07 2.76 7.68
C GLN A 105 -17.11 1.68 7.41
N ILE A 106 -16.76 0.45 7.74
CA ILE A 106 -17.59 -0.74 7.53
C ILE A 106 -17.83 -1.43 8.86
N GLN A 107 -18.95 -2.11 8.96
CA GLN A 107 -19.32 -2.89 10.12
C GLN A 107 -19.62 -4.33 9.73
N MET A 108 -19.38 -5.25 10.65
CA MET A 108 -19.64 -6.68 10.53
C MET A 108 -19.83 -7.26 11.94
N ASP A 109 -20.60 -8.32 12.07
CA ASP A 109 -20.73 -9.08 13.30
C ASP A 109 -20.01 -10.42 13.10
N LEU A 110 -18.79 -10.54 13.57
CA LEU A 110 -17.97 -11.76 13.43
C LEU A 110 -18.12 -12.69 14.62
N ASN A 111 -18.49 -12.16 15.79
CA ASN A 111 -18.66 -12.93 17.03
C ASN A 111 -20.09 -13.48 17.19
N GLY A 112 -21.04 -13.02 16.38
CA GLY A 112 -22.44 -13.48 16.39
C GLY A 112 -23.26 -12.97 17.57
N ASN A 113 -22.82 -11.88 18.24
CA ASN A 113 -23.52 -11.31 19.38
C ASN A 113 -24.64 -10.33 18.99
N GLY A 114 -24.75 -9.98 17.72
CA GLY A 114 -25.72 -9.05 17.18
C GLY A 114 -25.36 -7.58 17.36
N ASN A 115 -24.15 -7.26 17.85
CA ASN A 115 -23.68 -5.90 18.07
C ASN A 115 -22.49 -5.59 17.15
N CYS A 116 -22.70 -4.79 16.14
CA CYS A 116 -21.65 -4.36 15.21
C CYS A 116 -20.97 -3.05 15.61
N ALA A 117 -21.47 -2.42 16.67
CA ALA A 117 -20.84 -1.24 17.27
C ALA A 117 -19.83 -1.60 18.36
N ASP A 118 -19.62 -2.91 18.61
CA ASP A 118 -18.63 -3.35 19.57
C ASP A 118 -17.26 -2.74 19.26
N LEU A 119 -16.62 -2.23 20.31
CA LEU A 119 -15.28 -1.63 20.25
C LEU A 119 -14.18 -2.65 19.87
N GLU A 120 -14.56 -3.87 19.58
CA GLU A 120 -13.63 -4.84 19.04
C GLU A 120 -13.13 -4.39 17.68
N PRO A 121 -11.80 -4.21 17.49
CA PRO A 121 -11.25 -3.63 16.27
C PRO A 121 -11.53 -4.44 14.98
N ARG A 122 -12.12 -5.63 15.12
CA ARG A 122 -12.41 -6.55 14.00
C ARG A 122 -13.80 -6.35 13.40
N GLU A 123 -14.75 -5.76 14.12
CA GLU A 123 -16.15 -5.64 13.72
C GLU A 123 -16.51 -4.26 13.17
N ASN A 124 -15.83 -3.22 13.67
CA ASN A 124 -15.93 -1.86 13.16
C ASN A 124 -14.57 -1.43 12.59
N ILE A 125 -14.50 -1.38 11.28
CA ILE A 125 -13.23 -1.11 10.57
C ILE A 125 -13.32 0.20 9.80
N ARG A 126 -12.40 1.10 10.10
CA ARG A 126 -12.24 2.37 9.40
C ARG A 126 -10.95 2.39 8.61
N TYR A 127 -11.07 2.65 7.33
CA TYR A 127 -9.97 2.96 6.45
C TYR A 127 -9.99 4.44 6.11
N GLU A 128 -8.83 5.09 6.20
CA GLU A 128 -8.71 6.51 5.86
C GLU A 128 -7.37 6.84 5.20
N LEU A 129 -7.43 7.77 4.25
CA LEU A 129 -6.25 8.47 3.75
C LEU A 129 -6.01 9.70 4.62
N GLY A 130 -4.87 9.77 5.27
CA GLY A 130 -4.61 10.81 6.25
C GLY A 130 -3.19 11.35 6.23
N ALA A 131 -2.93 12.29 7.13
CA ALA A 131 -1.60 12.84 7.33
C ALA A 131 -0.65 11.80 7.93
N PRO A 132 0.66 11.91 7.66
CA PRO A 132 1.66 11.00 8.23
C PRO A 132 1.75 11.14 9.75
N THR A 133 2.26 10.08 10.38
CA THR A 133 2.61 10.07 11.81
C THR A 133 4.05 9.60 11.95
N THR A 134 4.59 9.67 13.18
CA THR A 134 5.96 9.19 13.47
C THR A 134 6.16 7.74 13.05
N ASN A 135 5.15 6.89 13.23
CA ASN A 135 5.20 5.46 12.90
C ASN A 135 4.68 5.15 11.48
N CYS A 136 4.18 6.14 10.76
CA CYS A 136 3.65 5.99 9.40
C CYS A 136 4.12 7.16 8.54
N PRO A 137 5.33 7.09 7.99
CA PRO A 137 5.94 8.19 7.26
C PRO A 137 5.38 8.33 5.84
N GLY A 138 5.49 9.53 5.27
CA GLY A 138 5.08 9.84 3.90
C GLY A 138 4.51 11.24 3.78
N ALA A 139 4.00 11.59 2.61
CA ALA A 139 3.21 12.80 2.42
C ALA A 139 1.77 12.56 2.88
N THR A 140 1.22 11.41 2.49
CA THR A 140 -0.05 10.86 2.94
C THR A 140 0.12 9.37 3.21
N VAL A 141 -0.77 8.78 3.98
CA VAL A 141 -0.72 7.39 4.42
C VAL A 141 -2.12 6.79 4.45
N ILE A 142 -2.23 5.48 4.25
CA ILE A 142 -3.48 4.75 4.48
C ILE A 142 -3.43 4.12 5.86
N ARG A 143 -4.47 4.35 6.65
CA ARG A 143 -4.61 3.78 8.00
C ARG A 143 -5.81 2.86 8.07
N ARG A 144 -5.71 1.87 8.96
CA ARG A 144 -6.79 0.99 9.38
C ARG A 144 -7.01 1.16 10.89
N ASN A 145 -8.15 1.68 11.30
CA ASN A 145 -8.44 1.99 12.72
C ASN A 145 -7.38 2.87 13.40
N GLY A 146 -6.74 3.78 12.65
CA GLY A 146 -5.65 4.62 13.16
C GLY A 146 -4.25 4.03 12.99
N ASP A 147 -4.12 2.72 12.81
CA ASP A 147 -2.83 2.05 12.59
C ASP A 147 -2.34 2.25 11.14
N CYS A 148 -1.04 2.32 10.98
CA CYS A 148 -0.41 2.44 9.67
C CYS A 148 -0.62 1.17 8.86
N LEU A 149 -1.29 1.28 7.71
CA LEU A 149 -1.45 0.17 6.77
C LEU A 149 -0.51 0.33 5.57
N VAL A 150 -0.45 1.54 4.99
CA VAL A 150 0.44 1.85 3.86
C VAL A 150 1.09 3.21 4.08
N ALA A 151 2.41 3.21 4.17
CA ALA A 151 3.21 4.42 4.16
C ALA A 151 3.40 4.93 2.71
N TYR A 152 3.65 6.25 2.58
CA TYR A 152 3.88 6.90 1.27
C TYR A 152 2.76 6.66 0.24
N ALA A 153 1.53 6.46 0.71
CA ALA A 153 0.36 6.29 -0.15
C ALA A 153 -0.17 7.66 -0.61
N THR A 154 -0.60 7.73 -1.85
CA THR A 154 -1.29 8.91 -2.39
C THR A 154 -2.52 8.47 -3.18
N ALA A 155 -3.58 9.27 -3.14
CA ALA A 155 -4.72 9.02 -4.02
C ALA A 155 -4.39 9.46 -5.44
N PRO A 156 -4.70 8.66 -6.46
CA PRO A 156 -4.44 9.04 -7.85
C PRO A 156 -5.38 10.15 -8.31
N ASN A 157 -4.92 10.97 -9.22
CA ASN A 157 -5.59 11.97 -10.08
C ASN A 157 -6.74 12.83 -9.54
N SER A 158 -7.55 12.37 -8.59
CA SER A 158 -8.72 13.08 -8.05
C SER A 158 -8.67 13.29 -6.54
N GLY A 159 -7.61 12.82 -5.87
CA GLY A 159 -7.54 12.86 -4.40
C GLY A 159 -8.45 11.86 -3.70
N THR A 160 -9.11 10.95 -4.44
CA THR A 160 -10.04 9.96 -3.89
C THR A 160 -9.40 8.59 -3.80
N LEU A 161 -9.45 7.98 -2.61
CA LEU A 161 -9.04 6.60 -2.35
C LEU A 161 -10.16 5.62 -2.71
N PHE A 162 -11.42 5.98 -2.41
CA PHE A 162 -12.60 5.16 -2.62
C PHE A 162 -13.54 5.79 -3.64
N ARG A 163 -14.06 4.96 -4.55
CA ARG A 163 -15.12 5.31 -5.50
C ARG A 163 -16.27 4.36 -5.30
N TYR A 164 -17.49 4.89 -5.33
CA TYR A 164 -18.69 4.16 -5.02
C TYR A 164 -19.56 4.04 -6.26
N TYR A 165 -20.24 2.91 -6.41
CA TYR A 165 -21.07 2.61 -7.57
C TYR A 165 -22.39 1.99 -7.11
N ASP A 166 -23.47 2.34 -7.81
CA ASP A 166 -24.80 1.76 -7.62
C ASP A 166 -24.91 0.36 -8.26
N GLU A 167 -26.12 -0.21 -8.22
CA GLU A 167 -26.45 -1.51 -8.82
C GLU A 167 -26.32 -1.54 -10.35
N ASN A 168 -26.47 -0.37 -11.00
CA ASN A 168 -26.33 -0.23 -12.46
C ASN A 168 -24.89 0.05 -12.89
N GLY A 169 -23.97 0.18 -11.94
CA GLY A 169 -22.56 0.49 -12.17
C GLY A 169 -22.29 1.96 -12.41
N PHE A 170 -23.24 2.86 -12.17
CA PHE A 170 -23.00 4.29 -12.23
C PHE A 170 -22.23 4.75 -10.99
N GLN A 171 -21.26 5.63 -11.20
CA GLN A 171 -20.49 6.20 -10.11
C GLN A 171 -21.35 7.16 -9.30
N LEU A 172 -21.38 6.95 -8.00
CA LEU A 172 -22.04 7.81 -7.03
C LEU A 172 -21.17 9.02 -6.66
N SER A 173 -21.73 9.95 -5.90
CA SER A 173 -20.99 11.09 -5.34
C SER A 173 -19.84 10.63 -4.40
N GLU A 174 -18.99 11.55 -4.00
CA GLU A 174 -17.89 11.25 -3.05
C GLU A 174 -18.40 10.93 -1.63
N THR A 175 -19.61 11.34 -1.30
CA THR A 175 -20.29 11.06 -0.02
C THR A 175 -21.67 10.48 -0.30
N PRO A 176 -21.75 9.23 -0.77
CA PRO A 176 -23.01 8.61 -1.11
C PRO A 176 -23.75 8.13 0.15
N ALA A 177 -25.07 8.00 0.04
CA ALA A 177 -25.85 7.28 1.05
C ALA A 177 -25.38 5.81 1.10
N PRO A 178 -25.09 5.25 2.29
CA PRO A 178 -24.57 3.89 2.45
C PRO A 178 -25.40 2.81 1.74
N ALA A 179 -26.72 2.89 1.80
CA ALA A 179 -27.64 1.94 1.19
C ALA A 179 -27.55 1.89 -0.36
N ALA A 180 -27.13 2.99 -0.99
CA ALA A 180 -26.99 3.07 -2.45
C ALA A 180 -25.72 2.36 -2.95
N ILE A 181 -24.77 2.07 -2.09
CA ILE A 181 -23.47 1.51 -2.47
C ILE A 181 -23.60 0.01 -2.72
N LYS A 182 -23.31 -0.43 -3.95
CA LYS A 182 -23.26 -1.86 -4.32
C LYS A 182 -21.86 -2.32 -4.68
N ARG A 183 -21.01 -1.43 -5.15
CA ARG A 183 -19.62 -1.74 -5.50
C ARG A 183 -18.71 -0.60 -5.06
N ILE A 184 -17.54 -0.96 -4.55
CA ILE A 184 -16.51 -0.03 -4.10
C ILE A 184 -15.25 -0.25 -4.93
N GLY A 185 -14.80 0.79 -5.61
CA GLY A 185 -13.50 0.84 -6.26
C GLY A 185 -12.47 1.44 -5.31
N ILE A 186 -11.32 0.80 -5.19
CA ILE A 186 -10.20 1.25 -4.37
C ILE A 186 -9.06 1.58 -5.32
N SER A 187 -8.44 2.74 -5.16
CA SER A 187 -7.29 3.10 -5.98
C SER A 187 -6.34 3.99 -5.19
N PHE A 188 -5.08 3.58 -5.11
CA PHE A 188 -4.02 4.39 -4.55
C PHE A 188 -2.70 4.14 -5.26
N SER A 189 -1.79 5.09 -5.15
CA SER A 189 -0.42 4.95 -5.61
C SER A 189 0.53 4.98 -4.42
N VAL A 190 1.58 4.17 -4.48
CA VAL A 190 2.68 4.19 -3.51
C VAL A 190 3.88 4.85 -4.15
N GLY A 191 4.37 5.90 -3.50
CA GLY A 191 5.61 6.56 -3.86
C GLY A 191 6.76 5.86 -3.16
N MET A 192 7.83 5.58 -3.90
CA MET A 192 9.09 5.19 -3.29
C MET A 192 9.89 6.45 -3.03
N LYS A 193 10.44 6.54 -1.84
CA LYS A 193 11.50 7.51 -1.57
C LYS A 193 12.72 7.03 -2.35
N ASP A 194 12.89 7.56 -3.56
CA ASP A 194 14.11 7.31 -4.31
C ASP A 194 15.28 7.85 -3.51
N THR A 195 16.12 6.95 -3.04
CA THR A 195 17.38 7.29 -2.38
C THR A 195 18.44 7.72 -3.40
N ASP A 196 18.16 7.58 -4.68
CA ASP A 196 19.04 8.09 -5.72
C ASP A 196 18.75 9.56 -6.01
N SER A 197 19.49 10.42 -5.30
CA SER A 197 19.45 11.89 -5.48
C SER A 197 19.90 12.35 -6.89
N ARG A 198 20.26 11.45 -7.78
CA ARG A 198 20.73 11.77 -9.13
C ARG A 198 19.63 11.92 -10.16
N THR A 199 18.55 11.18 -10.01
CA THR A 199 17.47 11.19 -11.03
C THR A 199 16.27 12.02 -10.64
N GLY A 200 16.05 12.30 -9.36
CA GLY A 200 14.89 13.07 -8.87
C GLY A 200 13.52 12.47 -9.26
N ALA A 201 13.51 11.31 -9.89
CA ALA A 201 12.30 10.67 -10.35
C ALA A 201 11.68 9.84 -9.21
N SER A 202 10.58 10.31 -8.64
CA SER A 202 9.76 9.49 -7.77
C SER A 202 9.04 8.43 -8.61
N LEU A 203 9.43 7.18 -8.46
CA LEU A 203 8.71 6.05 -9.04
C LEU A 203 7.44 5.84 -8.23
N THR A 204 6.29 6.01 -8.88
CA THR A 204 4.99 5.72 -8.29
C THR A 204 4.38 4.50 -8.97
N SER A 205 3.83 3.59 -8.18
CA SER A 205 3.05 2.46 -8.69
C SER A 205 1.60 2.63 -8.26
N VAL A 206 0.69 2.52 -9.23
CA VAL A 206 -0.76 2.62 -8.99
C VAL A 206 -1.31 1.22 -8.80
N LEU A 207 -2.02 1.00 -7.70
CA LEU A 207 -2.80 -0.19 -7.43
C LEU A 207 -4.29 0.16 -7.48
N SER A 208 -5.07 -0.72 -8.08
CA SER A 208 -6.53 -0.58 -8.10
C SER A 208 -7.20 -1.94 -7.94
N SER A 209 -8.31 -1.94 -7.22
CA SER A 209 -9.18 -3.11 -7.02
C SER A 209 -10.64 -2.65 -6.97
N SER A 210 -11.57 -3.56 -7.20
CA SER A 210 -12.98 -3.30 -6.99
C SER A 210 -13.63 -4.47 -6.26
N VAL A 211 -14.51 -4.15 -5.33
CA VAL A 211 -15.23 -5.12 -4.51
C VAL A 211 -16.71 -4.90 -4.66
N GLU A 212 -17.44 -5.95 -5.01
CA GLU A 212 -18.90 -5.95 -4.94
C GLU A 212 -19.33 -6.34 -3.53
N LEU A 213 -20.21 -5.54 -2.97
CA LEU A 213 -20.77 -5.82 -1.65
C LEU A 213 -21.86 -6.89 -1.81
N ARG A 214 -21.81 -7.90 -0.93
CA ARG A 214 -22.86 -8.93 -0.91
C ARG A 214 -24.22 -8.31 -0.53
N ASN A 215 -25.26 -8.71 -1.22
CA ASN A 215 -26.65 -8.40 -0.84
C ASN A 215 -27.08 -9.25 0.34
#